data_d55e0905514c72a28c20d7fa4d3eaff3
#
_entry.id   d55e0905514c72a28c20d7fa4d3eaff3
#
_cell.length_a   1.000
_cell.length_b   1.000
_cell.length_c   1.000
_cell.angle_alpha   90.00
_cell.angle_beta   90.00
_cell.angle_gamma   90.00
#
_symmetry.space_group_name_H-M   'P 1'
#
loop_
_entity.id
_entity.type
_entity.pdbx_description
1 polymer ?
#
loop_
_entity_poly.entity_id
_entity_poly.type
_entity_poly.pdbx_seq_one_letter_code
_entity_poly.pdbx_strand_id
1 'polypeptide(L)'
;QSVIRLFARAGRPWPWPDETTTLSDRQRGALSTVATAIETIVSAGISHAGPRSAADLERLAQVSRLEGLPRLSRLLTSAAGRLRALAERDDAVDEAAVLSALAAAWSLTQALTAVTGPPGPALIGPADTETAETGLLLPLSATWWTAPSGSRGLTIRLWDLDNGRPESVTTGRAAGVDAAFRYSEEAILLWGTSVRNILSG
;
A
#
# COMPACT_ATOMS: atom_id res chain seq x y z
N GLN A 1 1.37 18.40 -14.30
CA GLN A 1 0.59 19.33 -15.17
C GLN A 1 -0.23 18.63 -16.26
N SER A 2 0.04 17.37 -16.60
CA SER A 2 -0.54 16.73 -17.80
C SER A 2 -1.94 16.18 -17.59
N VAL A 3 -2.22 15.56 -16.43
CA VAL A 3 -3.50 14.85 -16.19
C VAL A 3 -4.68 15.81 -16.03
N ILE A 4 -4.52 16.88 -15.27
CA ILE A 4 -5.55 17.92 -15.09
C ILE A 4 -5.92 18.55 -16.44
N ARG A 5 -4.93 18.76 -17.33
CA ARG A 5 -5.16 19.29 -18.67
C ARG A 5 -5.89 18.31 -19.59
N LEU A 6 -5.69 17.00 -19.41
CA LEU A 6 -6.41 15.95 -20.14
C LEU A 6 -7.90 15.94 -19.78
N PHE A 7 -8.23 16.04 -18.48
CA PHE A 7 -9.62 16.15 -18.03
C PHE A 7 -10.30 17.43 -18.53
N ALA A 8 -9.61 18.56 -18.47
CA ALA A 8 -10.11 19.82 -19.00
C ALA A 8 -10.34 19.75 -20.52
N ARG A 9 -9.46 19.10 -21.30
CA ARG A 9 -9.63 18.87 -22.74
C ARG A 9 -10.77 17.93 -23.07
N ALA A 10 -11.03 16.92 -22.23
CA ALA A 10 -12.14 16.00 -22.40
C ALA A 10 -13.50 16.59 -21.99
N GLY A 11 -13.54 17.86 -21.54
CA GLY A 11 -14.75 18.50 -21.07
C GLY A 11 -15.39 17.84 -19.84
N ARG A 12 -14.62 17.01 -19.12
CA ARG A 12 -15.07 16.36 -17.90
C ARG A 12 -14.54 17.10 -16.69
N PRO A 13 -15.37 17.34 -15.65
CA PRO A 13 -14.89 17.86 -14.39
C PRO A 13 -13.87 16.87 -13.81
N TRP A 14 -12.85 17.39 -13.11
CA TRP A 14 -11.91 16.55 -12.35
C TRP A 14 -12.73 15.77 -11.32
N PRO A 15 -12.73 14.43 -11.41
CA PRO A 15 -13.51 13.64 -10.48
C PRO A 15 -12.75 13.55 -9.16
N TRP A 16 -12.72 14.62 -8.40
CA TRP A 16 -12.34 14.57 -7.01
C TRP A 16 -13.56 14.03 -6.27
N PRO A 17 -13.44 12.97 -5.50
CA PRO A 17 -14.58 12.50 -4.72
C PRO A 17 -15.00 13.62 -3.77
N ASP A 18 -16.18 14.17 -4.01
CA ASP A 18 -16.85 15.13 -3.11
C ASP A 18 -17.36 14.47 -1.81
N GLU A 19 -17.07 13.19 -1.62
CA GLU A 19 -17.45 12.49 -0.42
C GLU A 19 -16.52 12.86 0.74
N THR A 20 -16.94 13.86 1.46
CA THR A 20 -16.36 14.36 2.71
C THR A 20 -16.56 13.38 3.87
N THR A 21 -16.19 12.13 3.70
CA THR A 21 -16.27 11.17 4.80
C THR A 21 -15.05 11.37 5.70
N THR A 22 -15.23 12.17 6.75
CA THR A 22 -14.23 12.28 7.82
C THR A 22 -14.06 10.94 8.52
N LEU A 23 -12.90 10.73 9.15
CA LEU A 23 -12.69 9.52 9.95
C LEU A 23 -13.80 9.35 11.00
N SER A 24 -14.34 8.14 11.08
CA SER A 24 -15.30 7.78 12.12
C SER A 24 -14.64 7.75 13.51
N ASP A 25 -15.44 7.77 14.58
CA ASP A 25 -14.93 7.62 15.94
C ASP A 25 -14.25 6.29 16.17
N ARG A 26 -14.72 5.23 15.52
CA ARG A 26 -14.10 3.89 15.54
C ARG A 26 -12.71 3.92 14.90
N GLN A 27 -12.58 4.56 13.74
CA GLN A 27 -11.29 4.74 13.08
C GLN A 27 -10.34 5.55 13.96
N ARG A 28 -10.79 6.65 14.54
CA ARG A 28 -9.99 7.46 15.49
C ARG A 28 -9.55 6.65 16.70
N GLY A 29 -10.44 5.85 17.27
CA GLY A 29 -10.12 4.94 18.37
C GLY A 29 -9.08 3.88 17.99
N ALA A 30 -9.20 3.29 16.80
CA ALA A 30 -8.21 2.34 16.28
C ALA A 30 -6.83 3.01 16.10
N LEU A 31 -6.77 4.21 15.51
CA LEU A 31 -5.54 4.98 15.34
C LEU A 31 -4.87 5.30 16.69
N SER A 32 -5.63 5.74 17.69
CA SER A 32 -5.12 6.01 19.04
C SER A 32 -4.52 4.74 19.66
N THR A 33 -5.20 3.61 19.54
CA THR A 33 -4.72 2.33 20.09
C THR A 33 -3.44 1.88 19.40
N VAL A 34 -3.34 2.05 18.08
CA VAL A 34 -2.13 1.74 17.30
C VAL A 34 -0.97 2.63 17.75
N ALA A 35 -1.18 3.94 17.88
CA ALA A 35 -0.13 4.85 18.34
C ALA A 35 0.42 4.43 19.70
N THR A 36 -0.46 4.21 20.69
CA THR A 36 -0.08 3.77 22.03
C THR A 36 0.69 2.45 22.02
N ALA A 37 0.27 1.49 21.21
CA ALA A 37 0.95 0.19 21.13
C ALA A 37 2.37 0.34 20.57
N ILE A 38 2.57 1.13 19.51
CA ILE A 38 3.88 1.40 18.93
C ILE A 38 4.78 2.14 19.92
N GLU A 39 4.27 3.18 20.57
CA GLU A 39 4.98 3.95 21.59
C GLU A 39 5.41 3.05 22.76
N THR A 40 4.56 2.15 23.20
CA THR A 40 4.87 1.16 24.25
C THR A 40 6.02 0.25 23.85
N ILE A 41 6.00 -0.29 22.62
CA ILE A 41 7.05 -1.17 22.09
C ILE A 41 8.39 -0.42 22.02
N VAL A 42 8.38 0.80 21.49
CA VAL A 42 9.60 1.59 21.33
C VAL A 42 10.16 2.02 22.69
N SER A 43 9.31 2.43 23.62
CA SER A 43 9.71 2.86 24.97
C SER A 43 10.26 1.73 25.82
N ALA A 44 9.73 0.52 25.64
CA ALA A 44 10.25 -0.68 26.33
C ALA A 44 11.58 -1.19 25.74
N GLY A 45 11.89 -0.74 24.51
CA GLY A 45 13.04 -1.21 23.73
C GLY A 45 12.67 -2.40 22.82
N ILE A 46 13.02 -2.26 21.55
CA ILE A 46 12.68 -3.26 20.50
C ILE A 46 13.25 -4.64 20.82
N SER A 47 14.45 -4.72 21.37
CA SER A 47 15.08 -5.97 21.79
C SER A 47 14.33 -6.71 22.90
N HIS A 48 13.48 -6.01 23.65
CA HIS A 48 12.65 -6.60 24.71
C HIS A 48 11.24 -6.92 24.22
N ALA A 49 10.88 -6.49 23.03
CA ALA A 49 9.59 -6.76 22.42
C ALA A 49 9.53 -8.20 21.93
N GLY A 50 8.76 -9.02 22.63
CA GLY A 50 8.64 -10.46 22.38
C GLY A 50 7.45 -10.82 21.49
N PRO A 51 7.15 -12.14 21.40
CA PRO A 51 6.04 -12.66 20.57
C PRO A 51 4.67 -12.06 20.91
N ARG A 52 4.47 -11.62 22.16
CA ARG A 52 3.22 -10.96 22.58
C ARG A 52 3.02 -9.63 21.85
N SER A 53 4.06 -8.81 21.74
CA SER A 53 3.99 -7.54 21.04
C SER A 53 3.70 -7.74 19.54
N ALA A 54 4.29 -8.77 18.94
CA ALA A 54 3.98 -9.14 17.55
C ALA A 54 2.50 -9.54 17.38
N ALA A 55 1.97 -10.37 18.29
CA ALA A 55 0.57 -10.78 18.27
C ALA A 55 -0.38 -9.60 18.50
N ASP A 56 0.00 -8.63 19.33
CA ASP A 56 -0.77 -7.41 19.54
C ASP A 56 -0.83 -6.55 18.27
N LEU A 57 0.28 -6.37 17.57
CA LEU A 57 0.31 -5.68 16.28
C LEU A 57 -0.52 -6.39 15.22
N GLU A 58 -0.51 -7.73 15.17
CA GLU A 58 -1.37 -8.49 14.25
C GLU A 58 -2.86 -8.28 14.54
N ARG A 59 -3.25 -8.28 15.80
CA ARG A 59 -4.62 -7.99 16.21
C ARG A 59 -5.03 -6.59 15.81
N LEU A 60 -4.15 -5.59 16.00
CA LEU A 60 -4.38 -4.22 15.58
C LEU A 60 -4.43 -4.08 14.05
N ALA A 61 -3.67 -4.89 13.32
CA ALA A 61 -3.76 -4.97 11.86
C ALA A 61 -5.15 -5.44 11.41
N GLN A 62 -5.71 -6.47 12.06
CA GLN A 62 -7.07 -6.94 11.75
C GLN A 62 -8.14 -5.88 12.09
N VAL A 63 -8.01 -5.22 13.25
CA VAL A 63 -8.93 -4.11 13.61
C VAL A 63 -8.85 -2.99 12.57
N SER A 64 -7.63 -2.58 12.19
CA SER A 64 -7.43 -1.53 11.17
C SER A 64 -8.06 -1.92 9.83
N ARG A 65 -7.98 -3.20 9.45
CA ARG A 65 -8.62 -3.71 8.23
C ARG A 65 -10.14 -3.60 8.30
N LEU A 66 -10.73 -4.06 9.40
CA LEU A 66 -12.18 -4.00 9.63
C LEU A 66 -12.73 -2.57 9.65
N GLU A 67 -11.93 -1.63 10.14
CA GLU A 67 -12.28 -0.19 10.16
C GLU A 67 -11.97 0.52 8.82
N GLY A 68 -11.64 -0.21 7.75
CA GLY A 68 -11.40 0.37 6.44
C GLY A 68 -10.08 1.14 6.31
N LEU A 69 -9.04 0.73 7.05
CA LEU A 69 -7.68 1.28 7.00
C LEU A 69 -6.67 0.26 6.45
N PRO A 70 -6.84 -0.22 5.21
CA PRO A 70 -6.08 -1.36 4.69
C PRO A 70 -4.58 -1.09 4.57
N ARG A 71 -4.16 0.15 4.31
CA ARG A 71 -2.74 0.51 4.28
C ARG A 71 -2.10 0.38 5.65
N LEU A 72 -2.78 0.86 6.70
CA LEU A 72 -2.32 0.73 8.08
C LEU A 72 -2.24 -0.74 8.48
N SER A 73 -3.26 -1.52 8.15
CA SER A 73 -3.27 -2.97 8.38
C SER A 73 -2.02 -3.65 7.80
N ARG A 74 -1.67 -3.38 6.54
CA ARG A 74 -0.49 -3.96 5.90
C ARG A 74 0.82 -3.55 6.57
N LEU A 75 0.95 -2.29 6.99
CA LEU A 75 2.14 -1.82 7.71
C LEU A 75 2.28 -2.50 9.08
N LEU A 76 1.18 -2.66 9.81
CA LEU A 76 1.18 -3.36 11.10
C LEU A 76 1.50 -4.84 10.94
N THR A 77 0.96 -5.52 9.92
CA THR A 77 1.30 -6.92 9.60
C THR A 77 2.79 -7.07 9.28
N SER A 78 3.35 -6.14 8.49
CA SER A 78 4.79 -6.14 8.17
C SER A 78 5.65 -5.92 9.42
N ALA A 79 5.27 -4.98 10.30
CA ALA A 79 5.97 -4.71 11.54
C ALA A 79 5.91 -5.93 12.50
N ALA A 80 4.75 -6.55 12.61
CA ALA A 80 4.56 -7.76 13.43
C ALA A 80 5.43 -8.93 12.94
N GLY A 81 5.47 -9.15 11.62
CA GLY A 81 6.31 -10.20 11.03
C GLY A 81 7.80 -9.98 11.31
N ARG A 82 8.28 -8.73 11.14
CA ARG A 82 9.68 -8.39 11.45
C ARG A 82 10.00 -8.53 12.95
N LEU A 83 9.09 -8.10 13.81
CA LEU A 83 9.26 -8.22 15.25
C LEU A 83 9.32 -9.69 15.69
N ARG A 84 8.53 -10.55 15.07
CA ARG A 84 8.58 -12.00 15.30
C ARG A 84 9.91 -12.58 14.83
N ALA A 85 10.35 -12.27 13.61
CA ALA A 85 11.63 -12.74 13.06
C ALA A 85 12.81 -12.30 13.95
N LEU A 86 12.80 -11.06 14.45
CA LEU A 86 13.82 -10.59 15.41
C LEU A 86 13.80 -11.41 16.72
N ALA A 87 12.60 -11.69 17.25
CA ALA A 87 12.46 -12.50 18.46
C ALA A 87 12.92 -13.95 18.27
N GLU A 88 12.77 -14.49 17.06
CA GLU A 88 13.25 -15.83 16.65
C GLU A 88 14.75 -15.82 16.26
N ARG A 89 15.41 -14.66 16.33
CA ARG A 89 16.82 -14.46 15.97
C ARG A 89 17.12 -14.80 14.50
N ASP A 90 16.22 -14.43 13.60
CA ASP A 90 16.45 -14.53 12.17
C ASP A 90 17.51 -13.49 11.76
N ASP A 91 18.65 -13.95 11.24
CA ASP A 91 19.77 -13.11 10.81
C ASP A 91 19.41 -12.13 9.68
N ALA A 92 18.28 -12.34 9.00
CA ALA A 92 17.80 -11.44 7.94
C ALA A 92 17.10 -10.16 8.47
N VAL A 93 16.82 -10.08 9.79
CA VAL A 93 16.08 -8.96 10.40
C VAL A 93 16.85 -8.41 11.60
N ASP A 94 17.19 -7.13 11.53
CA ASP A 94 17.79 -6.37 12.61
C ASP A 94 16.79 -5.42 13.29
N GLU A 95 17.19 -4.82 14.39
CA GLU A 95 16.39 -3.85 15.13
C GLU A 95 16.05 -2.59 14.29
N ALA A 96 16.95 -2.19 13.39
CA ALA A 96 16.74 -1.04 12.52
C ALA A 96 15.62 -1.31 11.52
N ALA A 97 15.52 -2.54 10.99
CA ALA A 97 14.44 -2.96 10.11
C ALA A 97 13.08 -2.97 10.84
N VAL A 98 13.04 -3.43 12.11
CA VAL A 98 11.83 -3.38 12.93
C VAL A 98 11.45 -1.94 13.24
N LEU A 99 12.40 -1.10 13.67
CA LEU A 99 12.15 0.31 13.97
C LEU A 99 11.61 1.05 12.74
N SER A 100 12.18 0.80 11.57
CA SER A 100 11.72 1.39 10.31
C SER A 100 10.27 1.01 9.99
N ALA A 101 9.90 -0.24 10.20
CA ALA A 101 8.53 -0.71 9.98
C ALA A 101 7.53 -0.08 10.98
N LEU A 102 7.91 -0.01 12.26
CA LEU A 102 7.11 0.66 13.30
C LEU A 102 6.96 2.17 13.00
N ALA A 103 8.05 2.83 12.61
CA ALA A 103 8.04 4.25 12.24
C ALA A 103 7.13 4.53 11.04
N ALA A 104 7.11 3.65 10.05
CA ALA A 104 6.21 3.79 8.90
C ALA A 104 4.73 3.66 9.32
N ALA A 105 4.39 2.70 10.17
CA ALA A 105 3.04 2.54 10.70
C ALA A 105 2.64 3.74 11.59
N TRP A 106 3.53 4.20 12.45
CA TRP A 106 3.31 5.35 13.31
C TRP A 106 3.11 6.63 12.50
N SER A 107 3.97 6.88 11.51
CA SER A 107 3.86 8.06 10.64
C SER A 107 2.53 8.09 9.88
N LEU A 108 2.06 6.95 9.37
CA LEU A 108 0.74 6.88 8.74
C LEU A 108 -0.38 7.14 9.75
N THR A 109 -0.26 6.60 10.97
CA THR A 109 -1.23 6.83 12.06
C THR A 109 -1.32 8.32 12.39
N GLN A 110 -0.17 9.01 12.53
CA GLN A 110 -0.14 10.45 12.79
C GLN A 110 -0.71 11.25 11.61
N ALA A 111 -0.36 10.89 10.38
CA ALA A 111 -0.89 11.55 9.19
C ALA A 111 -2.41 11.43 9.10
N LEU A 112 -2.98 10.25 9.36
CA LEU A 112 -4.42 10.04 9.40
C LEU A 112 -5.09 10.82 10.52
N THR A 113 -4.49 10.86 11.71
CA THR A 113 -5.03 11.60 12.85
C THR A 113 -5.04 13.11 12.63
N ALA A 114 -4.05 13.64 11.90
CA ALA A 114 -3.92 15.07 11.60
C ALA A 114 -4.86 15.56 10.49
N VAL A 115 -5.50 14.66 9.74
CA VAL A 115 -6.42 15.04 8.66
C VAL A 115 -7.70 15.64 9.24
N THR A 116 -8.01 16.87 8.87
CA THR A 116 -9.23 17.57 9.29
C THR A 116 -10.43 17.35 8.36
N GLY A 117 -10.21 16.68 7.24
CA GLY A 117 -11.22 16.32 6.21
C GLY A 117 -11.21 14.83 5.90
N PRO A 118 -11.76 14.42 4.76
CA PRO A 118 -11.68 13.03 4.32
C PRO A 118 -10.23 12.66 4.02
N PRO A 119 -9.73 11.55 4.57
CA PRO A 119 -8.39 11.07 4.24
C PRO A 119 -8.34 10.63 2.77
N GLY A 120 -7.37 11.15 2.04
CA GLY A 120 -7.20 10.79 0.63
C GLY A 120 -6.86 9.30 0.44
N PRO A 121 -7.13 8.75 -0.76
CA PRO A 121 -6.85 7.35 -1.10
C PRO A 121 -5.39 6.93 -0.84
N ALA A 122 -4.46 7.88 -0.96
CA ALA A 122 -3.05 7.63 -0.65
C ALA A 122 -2.79 7.29 0.83
N LEU A 123 -3.58 7.81 1.76
CA LEU A 123 -3.47 7.52 3.19
C LEU A 123 -4.20 6.22 3.55
N ILE A 124 -5.42 6.05 3.05
CA ILE A 124 -6.23 4.85 3.32
C ILE A 124 -5.59 3.62 2.67
N GLY A 125 -5.14 3.75 1.43
CA GLY A 125 -4.66 2.64 0.61
C GLY A 125 -5.79 1.89 -0.10
N PRO A 126 -5.47 1.01 -1.05
CA PRO A 126 -6.45 0.19 -1.72
C PRO A 126 -7.07 -0.80 -0.72
N ALA A 127 -8.38 -1.01 -0.83
CA ALA A 127 -9.08 -2.07 -0.13
C ALA A 127 -8.50 -3.45 -0.49
N ASP A 128 -8.89 -4.47 0.26
CA ASP A 128 -8.56 -5.85 -0.11
C ASP A 128 -9.13 -6.21 -1.48
N THR A 129 -8.56 -7.25 -2.07
CA THR A 129 -8.91 -7.72 -3.40
C THR A 129 -10.43 -7.95 -3.51
N GLU A 130 -11.10 -7.06 -4.20
CA GLU A 130 -12.47 -7.24 -4.65
C GLU A 130 -12.43 -7.44 -6.17
N THR A 131 -13.29 -8.33 -6.67
CA THR A 131 -13.51 -8.41 -8.11
C THR A 131 -14.34 -7.19 -8.49
N ALA A 132 -13.72 -6.22 -9.14
CA ALA A 132 -14.39 -5.04 -9.64
C ALA A 132 -14.41 -5.08 -11.16
N GLU A 133 -15.54 -4.68 -11.74
CA GLU A 133 -15.58 -4.41 -13.18
C GLU A 133 -14.75 -3.16 -13.44
N THR A 134 -13.86 -3.25 -14.40
CA THR A 134 -13.09 -2.12 -14.89
C THR A 134 -13.80 -1.53 -16.12
N GLY A 135 -13.87 -0.22 -16.16
CA GLY A 135 -14.35 0.49 -17.34
C GLY A 135 -13.25 0.66 -18.40
N LEU A 136 -13.36 1.70 -19.19
CA LEU A 136 -12.34 2.07 -20.18
C LEU A 136 -11.07 2.55 -19.46
N LEU A 137 -9.98 1.79 -19.59
CA LEU A 137 -8.70 2.09 -18.94
C LEU A 137 -7.79 2.89 -19.85
N LEU A 138 -7.34 4.05 -19.37
CA LEU A 138 -6.35 4.89 -20.03
C LEU A 138 -4.98 4.63 -19.40
N PRO A 139 -3.96 4.13 -20.15
CA PRO A 139 -2.60 3.99 -19.67
C PRO A 139 -1.99 5.35 -19.34
N LEU A 140 -1.42 5.49 -18.14
CA LEU A 140 -0.77 6.73 -17.68
C LEU A 140 0.75 6.59 -17.65
N SER A 141 1.25 5.47 -17.15
CA SER A 141 2.68 5.21 -17.05
C SER A 141 2.96 3.74 -16.80
N ALA A 142 4.18 3.32 -17.15
CA ALA A 142 4.73 2.04 -16.73
C ALA A 142 6.14 2.25 -16.18
N THR A 143 6.44 1.61 -15.07
CA THR A 143 7.72 1.77 -14.37
C THR A 143 8.28 0.42 -14.01
N TRP A 144 9.47 0.11 -14.53
CA TRP A 144 10.26 -1.02 -14.08
C TRP A 144 10.93 -0.67 -12.75
N TRP A 145 10.91 -1.62 -11.83
CA TRP A 145 11.53 -1.45 -10.51
C TRP A 145 12.38 -2.66 -10.13
N THR A 146 13.37 -2.41 -9.29
CA THR A 146 14.19 -3.44 -8.65
C THR A 146 14.27 -3.11 -7.17
N ALA A 147 13.97 -4.08 -6.34
CA ALA A 147 14.10 -3.96 -4.89
C ALA A 147 15.52 -4.31 -4.43
N PRO A 148 15.95 -3.85 -3.24
CA PRO A 148 17.24 -4.22 -2.65
C PRO A 148 17.44 -5.74 -2.49
N SER A 149 16.35 -6.49 -2.29
CA SER A 149 16.34 -7.96 -2.27
C SER A 149 16.69 -8.63 -3.61
N GLY A 150 16.88 -7.83 -4.69
CA GLY A 150 17.07 -8.33 -6.05
C GLY A 150 15.78 -8.73 -6.77
N SER A 151 14.63 -8.65 -6.11
CA SER A 151 13.33 -8.79 -6.75
C SER A 151 13.10 -7.65 -7.74
N ARG A 152 12.45 -7.93 -8.85
CA ARG A 152 12.18 -6.95 -9.91
C ARG A 152 10.77 -7.09 -10.45
N GLY A 153 10.24 -6.01 -10.95
CA GLY A 153 8.86 -5.99 -11.43
C GLY A 153 8.55 -4.82 -12.34
N LEU A 154 7.31 -4.79 -12.76
CA LEU A 154 6.69 -3.75 -13.55
C LEU A 154 5.44 -3.27 -12.85
N THR A 155 5.28 -1.96 -12.71
CA THR A 155 4.03 -1.32 -12.28
C THR A 155 3.48 -0.51 -13.44
N ILE A 156 2.24 -0.78 -13.83
CA ILE A 156 1.49 -0.04 -14.83
C ILE A 156 0.44 0.77 -14.06
N ARG A 157 0.38 2.07 -14.32
CA ARG A 157 -0.64 2.97 -13.79
C ARG A 157 -1.63 3.32 -14.88
N LEU A 158 -2.89 3.21 -14.55
CA LEU A 158 -4.01 3.38 -15.44
C LEU A 158 -5.00 4.37 -14.81
N TRP A 159 -5.85 4.94 -15.62
CA TRP A 159 -7.01 5.69 -15.16
C TRP A 159 -8.26 5.02 -15.69
N ASP A 160 -9.17 4.64 -14.82
CA ASP A 160 -10.48 4.15 -15.19
C ASP A 160 -11.37 5.36 -15.51
N LEU A 161 -11.67 5.54 -16.79
CA LEU A 161 -12.42 6.68 -17.29
C LEU A 161 -13.89 6.64 -16.89
N ASP A 162 -14.46 5.43 -16.78
CA ASP A 162 -15.88 5.27 -16.48
C ASP A 162 -16.14 5.43 -14.98
N ASN A 163 -15.23 4.91 -14.15
CA ASN A 163 -15.34 5.00 -12.69
C ASN A 163 -14.59 6.20 -12.09
N GLY A 164 -13.82 6.94 -12.88
CA GLY A 164 -13.14 8.15 -12.47
C GLY A 164 -12.07 7.95 -11.40
N ARG A 165 -11.39 6.80 -11.39
CA ARG A 165 -10.41 6.44 -10.34
C ARG A 165 -9.10 5.93 -10.93
N PRO A 166 -7.97 6.13 -10.20
CA PRO A 166 -6.70 5.54 -10.57
C PRO A 166 -6.69 4.03 -10.29
N GLU A 167 -6.15 3.28 -11.24
CA GLU A 167 -5.90 1.85 -11.11
C GLU A 167 -4.41 1.57 -11.29
N SER A 168 -3.93 0.47 -10.72
CA SER A 168 -2.56 0.03 -10.94
C SER A 168 -2.46 -1.49 -10.95
N VAL A 169 -1.63 -1.99 -11.84
CA VAL A 169 -1.25 -3.40 -11.90
C VAL A 169 0.24 -3.51 -11.66
N THR A 170 0.63 -4.36 -10.73
CA THR A 170 2.03 -4.64 -10.43
C THR A 170 2.28 -6.12 -10.58
N THR A 171 3.27 -6.46 -11.39
CA THR A 171 3.81 -7.81 -11.53
C THR A 171 5.24 -7.85 -11.02
N GLY A 172 5.71 -9.01 -10.58
CA GLY A 172 7.08 -9.12 -10.07
C GLY A 172 7.55 -10.56 -9.96
N ARG A 173 8.87 -10.70 -9.91
CA ARG A 173 9.57 -11.97 -9.71
C ARG A 173 10.61 -11.82 -8.61
N ALA A 174 10.82 -12.90 -7.87
CA ALA A 174 11.89 -13.00 -6.89
C ALA A 174 13.27 -12.93 -7.55
N ALA A 175 14.29 -12.61 -6.78
CA ALA A 175 15.67 -12.61 -7.23
C ALA A 175 16.08 -13.99 -7.78
N GLY A 176 16.89 -13.99 -8.85
CA GLY A 176 17.45 -15.22 -9.43
C GLY A 176 16.53 -15.98 -10.36
N VAL A 177 15.26 -15.57 -10.50
CA VAL A 177 14.32 -16.23 -11.42
C VAL A 177 14.26 -15.42 -12.71
N ASP A 178 14.67 -16.05 -13.81
CA ASP A 178 14.44 -15.63 -15.19
C ASP A 178 15.25 -14.43 -15.74
N ALA A 179 16.21 -14.70 -16.61
CA ALA A 179 16.96 -13.69 -17.38
C ALA A 179 16.08 -12.95 -18.40
N ALA A 180 15.00 -13.57 -18.86
CA ALA A 180 14.06 -13.02 -19.84
C ALA A 180 12.88 -12.29 -19.20
N PHE A 181 12.96 -11.94 -17.90
CA PHE A 181 11.87 -11.36 -17.12
C PHE A 181 11.12 -10.21 -17.84
N ARG A 182 11.84 -9.25 -18.43
CA ARG A 182 11.18 -8.13 -19.13
C ARG A 182 10.35 -8.61 -20.31
N TYR A 183 10.87 -9.53 -21.09
CA TYR A 183 10.17 -10.07 -22.25
C TYR A 183 8.93 -10.87 -21.85
N SER A 184 9.06 -11.71 -20.81
CA SER A 184 7.92 -12.50 -20.31
C SER A 184 6.83 -11.62 -19.69
N GLU A 185 7.19 -10.58 -18.94
CA GLU A 185 6.21 -9.67 -18.34
C GLU A 185 5.51 -8.79 -19.39
N GLU A 186 6.21 -8.36 -20.44
CA GLU A 186 5.60 -7.62 -21.56
C GLU A 186 4.62 -8.48 -22.38
N ALA A 187 4.75 -9.79 -22.33
CA ALA A 187 3.85 -10.73 -23.02
C ALA A 187 2.62 -11.13 -22.18
N ILE A 188 2.57 -10.77 -20.88
CA ILE A 188 1.42 -11.05 -20.03
C ILE A 188 0.17 -10.36 -20.60
N LEU A 189 -0.93 -11.12 -20.65
CA LEU A 189 -2.23 -10.58 -21.03
C LEU A 189 -2.92 -9.99 -19.79
N LEU A 190 -3.23 -8.71 -19.88
CA LEU A 190 -4.07 -7.98 -18.93
C LEU A 190 -5.35 -7.60 -19.68
N TRP A 191 -6.49 -8.07 -19.19
CA TRP A 191 -7.80 -7.82 -19.82
C TRP A 191 -7.85 -8.09 -21.33
N GLY A 192 -7.15 -9.15 -21.78
CA GLY A 192 -7.12 -9.57 -23.18
C GLY A 192 -6.13 -8.83 -24.08
N THR A 193 -5.36 -7.88 -23.57
CA THR A 193 -4.29 -7.20 -24.31
C THR A 193 -2.93 -7.43 -23.65
N SER A 194 -1.85 -7.41 -24.44
CA SER A 194 -0.51 -7.56 -23.86
C SER A 194 -0.05 -6.27 -23.20
N VAL A 195 0.78 -6.41 -22.16
CA VAL A 195 1.44 -5.26 -21.53
C VAL A 195 2.21 -4.43 -22.57
N ARG A 196 2.84 -5.09 -23.54
CA ARG A 196 3.52 -4.39 -24.64
C ARG A 196 2.58 -3.49 -25.42
N ASN A 197 1.38 -3.94 -25.74
CA ASN A 197 0.38 -3.12 -26.44
C ASN A 197 -0.08 -1.96 -25.57
N ILE A 198 -0.28 -2.17 -24.26
CA ILE A 198 -0.61 -1.11 -23.31
C ILE A 198 0.49 -0.04 -23.26
N LEU A 199 1.76 -0.42 -23.37
CA LEU A 199 2.91 0.48 -23.35
C LEU A 199 3.14 1.24 -24.65
N SER A 200 2.68 0.70 -25.77
CA SER A 200 2.86 1.30 -27.10
C SER A 200 1.79 2.34 -27.47
N GLY A 201 0.73 2.48 -26.65
CA GLY A 201 -0.30 3.50 -26.80
C GLY A 201 -1.30 3.22 -27.84
#